data_be87739b96c60a5d0aab2a713a54f4cd
#
_entry.id   be87739b96c60a5d0aab2a713a54f4cd
#
_cell.length_a   1.000
_cell.length_b   1.000
_cell.length_c   1.000
_cell.angle_alpha   90.00
_cell.angle_beta   90.00
_cell.angle_gamma   90.00
#
_symmetry.space_group_name_H-M   'P 1'
#
loop_
_entity.id
_entity.type
_entity.pdbx_description
1 polymer ?
#
loop_
_entity_poly.entity_id
_entity_poly.type
_entity_poly.pdbx_seq_one_letter_code
_entity_poly.pdbx_strand_id
1 'polypeptide(L)'
;MEIIRRITPEEEYNAGLVIFRQGGVHPLEDENGFLRYAVDGDPRRIVRVGATTKLSGRCSCDFFGNVHKPCRHLAAAMMQAISTGAIEEMRRRRARENAGALMGTLQSALPMETPLEMEITLRLLGEREPVRVSLRVGQERMYVVKSMAQFLRGLQEKTAIAFGKGFVLEPEWMGFTGVDAKIIKLLQDAAYVCQLEGKLVQTGLDAKYLTVADRFVPRLMQLLMARPFKISFGEEVVSVPSVFDGQVELLFGVFASGRELEVRAQMPKSLRMLDSECTYVYCEGDVLRLPEAQRGIVRVLLSAQAGPGAPAAFRFDAQQSTRVISDLLPALERAGTVTLDGALAERIIRRELKVRA
;
A
#
# COMPACT_ATOMS: atom_id res chain seq x y z
N MET A 1 16.68 10.16 42.08
CA MET A 1 16.14 9.36 43.20
C MET A 1 14.87 9.99 43.78
N GLU A 2 14.84 11.26 44.07
CA GLU A 2 13.68 11.96 44.68
C GLU A 2 12.40 11.85 43.83
N ILE A 3 12.53 11.91 42.48
CA ILE A 3 11.38 11.77 41.58
C ILE A 3 10.70 10.39 41.70
N ILE A 4 11.48 9.33 41.91
CA ILE A 4 10.93 7.98 42.08
C ILE A 4 10.19 7.88 43.41
N ARG A 5 10.75 8.48 44.47
CA ARG A 5 10.14 8.51 45.79
C ARG A 5 8.78 9.20 45.80
N ARG A 6 8.63 10.27 45.02
CA ARG A 6 7.33 11.03 44.89
C ARG A 6 6.22 10.26 44.18
N ILE A 7 6.58 9.37 43.24
CA ILE A 7 5.59 8.65 42.45
C ILE A 7 5.29 7.24 42.94
N THR A 8 6.12 6.72 43.88
CA THR A 8 6.04 5.34 44.35
C THR A 8 5.54 5.34 45.80
N PRO A 9 4.65 4.43 46.21
CA PRO A 9 4.28 4.24 47.60
C PRO A 9 5.52 3.97 48.46
N GLU A 10 5.56 4.49 49.70
CA GLU A 10 6.76 4.49 50.51
C GLU A 10 7.30 3.07 50.82
N GLU A 11 6.42 2.12 51.10
CA GLU A 11 6.78 0.72 51.31
C GLU A 11 7.42 0.10 50.05
N GLU A 12 6.81 0.33 48.88
CA GLU A 12 7.30 -0.17 47.61
C GLU A 12 8.63 0.50 47.21
N TYR A 13 8.80 1.80 47.51
CA TYR A 13 10.05 2.51 47.28
C TYR A 13 11.19 1.92 48.11
N ASN A 14 10.97 1.70 49.41
CA ASN A 14 11.98 1.15 50.33
C ASN A 14 12.34 -0.29 49.93
N ALA A 15 11.36 -1.12 49.60
CA ALA A 15 11.61 -2.47 49.12
C ALA A 15 12.37 -2.47 47.77
N GLY A 16 12.03 -1.57 46.86
CA GLY A 16 12.73 -1.39 45.57
C GLY A 16 14.17 -0.92 45.78
N LEU A 17 14.43 -0.06 46.76
CA LEU A 17 15.76 0.40 47.09
C LEU A 17 16.65 -0.75 47.59
N VAL A 18 16.08 -1.69 48.35
CA VAL A 18 16.79 -2.90 48.79
C VAL A 18 17.18 -3.75 47.57
N ILE A 19 16.25 -4.05 46.67
CA ILE A 19 16.52 -4.83 45.46
C ILE A 19 17.62 -4.16 44.62
N PHE A 20 17.53 -2.84 44.42
CA PHE A 20 18.53 -2.07 43.68
C PHE A 20 19.93 -2.15 44.33
N ARG A 21 20.03 -1.94 45.62
CA ARG A 21 21.31 -2.00 46.39
C ARG A 21 21.94 -3.37 46.39
N GLN A 22 21.13 -4.42 46.34
CA GLN A 22 21.60 -5.81 46.27
C GLN A 22 22.02 -6.25 44.86
N GLY A 23 21.89 -5.37 43.86
CA GLY A 23 22.21 -5.70 42.46
C GLY A 23 21.17 -6.57 41.75
N GLY A 24 19.97 -6.69 42.31
CA GLY A 24 18.88 -7.52 41.78
C GLY A 24 18.18 -6.93 40.56
N VAL A 25 18.83 -6.05 39.77
CA VAL A 25 18.30 -5.45 38.54
C VAL A 25 19.24 -5.73 37.38
N HIS A 26 18.79 -6.52 36.41
CA HIS A 26 19.60 -6.98 35.28
C HIS A 26 19.08 -6.37 33.97
N PRO A 27 19.92 -5.63 33.24
CA PRO A 27 19.51 -5.05 31.95
C PRO A 27 19.24 -6.15 30.94
N LEU A 28 18.23 -5.92 30.08
CA LEU A 28 17.89 -6.71 28.95
C LEU A 28 17.99 -5.84 27.67
N GLU A 29 17.90 -6.46 26.50
CA GLU A 29 17.84 -5.68 25.25
C GLU A 29 16.64 -4.74 25.26
N ASP A 30 16.87 -3.50 24.82
CA ASP A 30 15.85 -2.47 24.69
C ASP A 30 14.81 -2.90 23.64
N GLU A 31 13.56 -2.55 23.87
CA GLU A 31 12.47 -2.91 22.98
C GLU A 31 11.52 -1.72 22.78
N ASN A 32 11.27 -1.37 21.53
CA ASN A 32 10.30 -0.31 21.14
C ASN A 32 10.52 1.03 21.89
N GLY A 33 11.76 1.40 22.14
CA GLY A 33 12.10 2.65 22.82
C GLY A 33 11.90 2.62 24.34
N PHE A 34 11.82 1.43 24.95
CA PHE A 34 11.80 1.22 26.39
C PHE A 34 13.05 0.47 26.84
N LEU A 35 13.65 0.93 27.94
CA LEU A 35 14.67 0.16 28.66
C LEU A 35 14.00 -1.03 29.34
N ARG A 36 14.56 -2.22 29.16
CA ARG A 36 14.04 -3.44 29.80
C ARG A 36 14.96 -3.97 30.85
N TYR A 37 14.37 -4.44 31.93
CA TYR A 37 15.10 -5.03 33.04
C TYR A 37 14.40 -6.30 33.51
N ALA A 38 15.19 -7.30 33.84
CA ALA A 38 14.75 -8.40 34.69
C ALA A 38 15.08 -8.06 36.15
N VAL A 39 14.06 -8.04 36.99
CA VAL A 39 14.21 -7.68 38.43
C VAL A 39 13.96 -8.92 39.24
N ASP A 40 14.88 -9.19 40.21
CA ASP A 40 14.80 -10.34 41.09
C ASP A 40 13.56 -10.26 41.98
N GLY A 41 12.96 -11.41 42.19
CA GLY A 41 11.75 -11.62 42.95
C GLY A 41 11.28 -13.07 42.78
N ASP A 42 10.27 -13.47 43.49
CA ASP A 42 9.67 -14.79 43.35
C ASP A 42 8.22 -14.62 42.84
N PRO A 43 7.96 -14.85 41.56
CA PRO A 43 8.90 -15.11 40.48
C PRO A 43 9.62 -13.84 39.96
N ARG A 44 10.73 -14.01 39.18
CA ARG A 44 11.47 -12.92 38.55
C ARG A 44 10.56 -12.12 37.62
N ARG A 45 10.64 -10.78 37.65
CA ARG A 45 9.71 -9.90 36.93
C ARG A 45 10.39 -9.14 35.79
N ILE A 46 9.70 -8.99 34.69
CA ILE A 46 10.12 -8.15 33.55
C ILE A 46 9.53 -6.76 33.75
N VAL A 47 10.40 -5.77 33.71
CA VAL A 47 10.05 -4.36 33.86
C VAL A 47 10.46 -3.58 32.63
N ARG A 48 9.60 -2.68 32.18
CA ARG A 48 9.88 -1.73 31.12
C ARG A 48 9.89 -0.32 31.72
N VAL A 49 10.94 0.43 31.44
CA VAL A 49 11.11 1.82 31.91
C VAL A 49 11.18 2.73 30.69
N GLY A 50 10.35 3.77 30.66
CA GLY A 50 10.34 4.80 29.65
C GLY A 50 10.55 6.18 30.24
N ALA A 51 11.14 7.09 29.50
CA ALA A 51 11.35 8.47 29.91
C ALA A 51 11.13 9.41 28.71
N THR A 52 9.88 9.71 28.44
CA THR A 52 9.53 10.78 27.47
C THR A 52 9.62 12.13 28.16
N THR A 53 8.52 12.75 28.54
CA THR A 53 8.47 13.95 29.36
C THR A 53 8.52 13.62 30.85
N LYS A 54 7.93 12.47 31.25
CA LYS A 54 7.92 11.97 32.62
C LYS A 54 8.50 10.57 32.67
N LEU A 55 9.16 10.25 33.79
CA LEU A 55 9.59 8.89 34.07
C LEU A 55 8.36 8.00 34.27
N SER A 56 8.25 6.94 33.50
CA SER A 56 7.12 6.02 33.50
C SER A 56 7.60 4.59 33.29
N GLY A 57 6.74 3.62 33.50
CA GLY A 57 7.08 2.24 33.21
C GLY A 57 5.93 1.28 33.50
N ARG A 58 6.18 -0.01 33.20
CA ARG A 58 5.27 -1.12 33.48
C ARG A 58 6.02 -2.29 34.08
N CYS A 59 5.34 -3.01 34.95
CA CYS A 59 5.82 -4.23 35.56
C CYS A 59 4.79 -5.34 35.38
N SER A 60 5.24 -6.57 35.26
CA SER A 60 4.38 -7.76 35.12
C SER A 60 3.89 -8.32 36.48
N CYS A 61 4.08 -7.62 37.60
CA CYS A 61 3.60 -8.09 38.90
C CYS A 61 2.14 -7.68 39.18
N ASP A 62 1.49 -8.43 40.04
CA ASP A 62 0.09 -8.25 40.41
C ASP A 62 -0.19 -6.89 41.08
N PHE A 63 0.76 -6.40 41.92
CA PHE A 63 0.64 -5.08 42.52
C PHE A 63 0.47 -3.98 41.47
N PHE A 64 1.33 -3.95 40.46
CA PHE A 64 1.25 -2.96 39.41
C PHE A 64 -0.06 -3.13 38.57
N GLY A 65 -0.47 -4.37 38.31
CA GLY A 65 -1.70 -4.68 37.58
C GLY A 65 -2.96 -4.16 38.29
N ASN A 66 -2.97 -4.24 39.63
CA ASN A 66 -4.15 -3.86 40.44
C ASN A 66 -4.16 -2.38 40.82
N VAL A 67 -2.99 -1.80 41.21
CA VAL A 67 -2.93 -0.46 41.79
C VAL A 67 -2.53 0.63 40.81
N HIS A 68 -1.95 0.24 39.67
CA HIS A 68 -1.43 1.15 38.62
C HIS A 68 -0.43 2.21 39.15
N LYS A 69 0.22 1.95 40.26
CA LYS A 69 1.31 2.74 40.81
C LYS A 69 2.63 1.96 40.72
N PRO A 70 3.79 2.64 40.69
CA PRO A 70 5.07 1.94 40.68
C PRO A 70 5.20 0.98 41.85
N CYS A 71 5.46 -0.28 41.57
CA CYS A 71 5.77 -1.33 42.52
C CYS A 71 7.28 -1.34 42.83
N ARG A 72 7.73 -2.13 43.82
CA ARG A 72 9.13 -2.30 44.17
C ARG A 72 10.04 -2.67 42.99
N HIS A 73 9.59 -3.53 42.10
CA HIS A 73 10.36 -3.93 40.95
C HIS A 73 10.54 -2.77 39.95
N LEU A 74 9.47 -2.00 39.70
CA LEU A 74 9.53 -0.84 38.83
C LEU A 74 10.38 0.28 39.44
N ALA A 75 10.26 0.50 40.76
CA ALA A 75 11.09 1.45 41.49
C ALA A 75 12.59 1.08 41.42
N ALA A 76 12.94 -0.20 41.64
CA ALA A 76 14.32 -0.70 41.52
C ALA A 76 14.87 -0.51 40.09
N ALA A 77 14.10 -0.87 39.06
CA ALA A 77 14.49 -0.70 37.66
C ALA A 77 14.68 0.78 37.28
N MET A 78 13.81 1.68 37.76
CA MET A 78 13.96 3.12 37.56
C MET A 78 15.22 3.67 38.25
N MET A 79 15.54 3.19 39.46
CA MET A 79 16.77 3.54 40.16
C MET A 79 18.01 3.11 39.38
N GLN A 80 18.02 1.90 38.87
CA GLN A 80 19.08 1.38 38.00
C GLN A 80 19.24 2.22 36.74
N ALA A 81 18.14 2.50 36.02
CA ALA A 81 18.17 3.28 34.83
C ALA A 81 18.69 4.72 35.01
N ILE A 82 18.40 5.34 36.15
CA ILE A 82 18.95 6.66 36.50
C ILE A 82 20.43 6.55 36.88
N SER A 83 20.81 5.59 37.73
CA SER A 83 22.18 5.46 38.23
C SER A 83 23.18 5.13 37.12
N THR A 84 22.77 4.38 36.11
CA THR A 84 23.61 4.03 34.96
C THR A 84 23.60 5.09 33.85
N GLY A 85 22.82 6.14 33.98
CA GLY A 85 22.65 7.14 32.93
C GLY A 85 21.85 6.66 31.67
N ALA A 86 21.28 5.45 31.74
CA ALA A 86 20.55 4.85 30.60
C ALA A 86 19.34 5.70 30.16
N ILE A 87 18.69 6.40 31.10
CA ILE A 87 17.59 7.32 30.76
C ILE A 87 18.06 8.49 29.90
N GLU A 88 19.19 9.09 30.26
CA GLU A 88 19.74 10.22 29.53
C GLU A 88 20.23 9.80 28.12
N GLU A 89 20.84 8.63 28.02
CA GLU A 89 21.26 8.08 26.72
C GLU A 89 20.04 7.77 25.83
N MET A 90 18.98 7.19 26.38
CA MET A 90 17.73 6.95 25.65
C MET A 90 17.11 8.27 25.16
N ARG A 91 17.11 9.32 26.00
CA ARG A 91 16.61 10.65 25.62
C ARG A 91 17.45 11.27 24.50
N ARG A 92 18.79 11.17 24.59
CA ARG A 92 19.71 11.66 23.55
C ARG A 92 19.50 10.92 22.22
N ARG A 93 19.38 9.60 22.25
CA ARG A 93 19.09 8.78 21.07
C ARG A 93 17.79 9.22 20.41
N ARG A 94 16.73 9.35 21.18
CA ARG A 94 15.41 9.81 20.66
C ARG A 94 15.44 11.24 20.13
N ALA A 95 16.19 12.13 20.78
CA ALA A 95 16.38 13.50 20.27
C ALA A 95 17.12 13.52 18.93
N ARG A 96 18.13 12.66 18.73
CA ARG A 96 18.83 12.50 17.44
C ARG A 96 17.91 11.93 16.38
N GLU A 97 17.10 10.92 16.69
CA GLU A 97 16.11 10.33 15.77
C GLU A 97 15.07 11.38 15.34
N ASN A 98 14.54 12.15 16.29
CA ASN A 98 13.59 13.23 16.01
C ASN A 98 14.23 14.35 15.19
N ALA A 99 15.47 14.72 15.47
CA ALA A 99 16.20 15.71 14.68
C ALA A 99 16.42 15.22 13.24
N GLY A 100 16.77 13.94 13.06
CA GLY A 100 16.89 13.33 11.74
C GLY A 100 15.58 13.33 10.97
N ALA A 101 14.47 12.99 11.63
CA ALA A 101 13.14 13.03 11.04
C ALA A 101 12.71 14.47 10.66
N LEU A 102 13.00 15.46 11.53
CA LEU A 102 12.74 16.88 11.26
C LEU A 102 13.56 17.38 10.08
N MET A 103 14.87 17.06 10.05
CA MET A 103 15.73 17.44 8.93
C MET A 103 15.27 16.84 7.62
N GLY A 104 14.87 15.56 7.59
CA GLY A 104 14.30 14.91 6.41
C GLY A 104 13.02 15.60 5.93
N THR A 105 12.15 16.01 6.87
CA THR A 105 10.92 16.74 6.55
C THR A 105 11.23 18.14 6.02
N LEU A 106 12.15 18.86 6.64
CA LEU A 106 12.57 20.21 6.20
C LEU A 106 13.26 20.15 4.83
N GLN A 107 14.14 19.18 4.60
CA GLN A 107 14.79 19.01 3.29
C GLN A 107 13.77 18.74 2.17
N SER A 108 12.71 17.97 2.45
CA SER A 108 11.64 17.72 1.48
C SER A 108 10.68 18.93 1.29
N ALA A 109 10.67 19.87 2.23
CA ALA A 109 9.84 21.08 2.19
C ALA A 109 10.57 22.31 1.63
N LEU A 110 11.90 22.28 1.55
CA LEU A 110 12.67 23.36 0.94
C LEU A 110 12.41 23.36 -0.57
N PRO A 111 12.03 24.51 -1.17
CA PRO A 111 11.91 24.62 -2.61
C PRO A 111 13.26 24.33 -3.24
N MET A 112 13.32 23.38 -4.16
CA MET A 112 14.52 23.18 -4.98
C MET A 112 14.66 24.38 -5.91
N GLU A 113 15.87 24.88 -6.08
CA GLU A 113 16.15 26.06 -6.93
C GLU A 113 15.67 25.80 -8.37
N THR A 114 15.63 24.52 -8.79
CA THR A 114 15.24 24.17 -10.15
C THR A 114 14.34 22.92 -10.16
N PRO A 115 13.00 23.10 -10.16
CA PRO A 115 12.07 22.00 -10.22
C PRO A 115 12.15 21.28 -11.56
N LEU A 116 12.04 19.95 -11.53
CA LEU A 116 11.98 19.09 -12.69
C LEU A 116 10.55 18.73 -13.02
N GLU A 117 10.24 18.71 -14.30
CA GLU A 117 9.01 18.13 -14.85
C GLU A 117 9.20 16.66 -15.18
N MET A 118 8.12 15.92 -15.09
CA MET A 118 8.10 14.48 -15.40
C MET A 118 6.87 14.12 -16.22
N GLU A 119 7.07 13.40 -17.31
CA GLU A 119 6.01 12.69 -18.04
C GLU A 119 6.09 11.20 -17.71
N ILE A 120 4.95 10.59 -17.39
CA ILE A 120 4.84 9.17 -17.09
C ILE A 120 4.09 8.48 -18.20
N THR A 121 4.60 7.35 -18.67
CA THR A 121 3.90 6.45 -19.57
C THR A 121 3.80 5.06 -18.93
N LEU A 122 2.59 4.57 -18.78
CA LEU A 122 2.28 3.20 -18.38
C LEU A 122 2.19 2.35 -19.64
N ARG A 123 2.98 1.28 -19.74
CA ARG A 123 2.93 0.34 -20.84
C ARG A 123 2.22 -0.93 -20.41
N LEU A 124 1.17 -1.27 -21.16
CA LEU A 124 0.40 -2.49 -21.00
C LEU A 124 0.76 -3.43 -22.17
N LEU A 125 1.33 -4.59 -21.86
CA LEU A 125 1.80 -5.54 -22.88
C LEU A 125 0.72 -6.60 -23.21
N GLY A 126 -0.10 -6.93 -22.23
CA GLY A 126 -1.18 -7.91 -22.34
C GLY A 126 -2.12 -7.88 -21.16
N GLU A 127 -3.17 -8.69 -21.21
CA GLU A 127 -4.24 -8.67 -20.20
C GLU A 127 -3.80 -9.14 -18.80
N ARG A 128 -2.70 -9.89 -18.71
CA ARG A 128 -2.17 -10.48 -17.46
C ARG A 128 -0.72 -10.09 -17.20
N GLU A 129 -0.17 -9.22 -18.02
CA GLU A 129 1.21 -8.78 -17.81
C GLU A 129 1.27 -7.60 -16.85
N PRO A 130 2.33 -7.53 -16.03
CA PRO A 130 2.49 -6.44 -15.09
C PRO A 130 2.66 -5.10 -15.82
N VAL A 131 2.13 -4.04 -15.21
CA VAL A 131 2.30 -2.67 -15.71
C VAL A 131 3.78 -2.31 -15.73
N ARG A 132 4.25 -1.78 -16.86
CA ARG A 132 5.59 -1.23 -16.98
C ARG A 132 5.52 0.29 -17.04
N VAL A 133 6.43 0.95 -16.33
CA VAL A 133 6.52 2.42 -16.28
C VAL A 133 7.76 2.89 -17.01
N SER A 134 7.62 3.91 -17.84
CA SER A 134 8.73 4.68 -18.39
C SER A 134 8.54 6.16 -18.13
N LEU A 135 9.64 6.90 -18.06
CA LEU A 135 9.67 8.31 -17.73
C LEU A 135 10.34 9.13 -18.81
N ARG A 136 9.86 10.35 -18.96
CA ARG A 136 10.63 11.46 -19.55
C ARG A 136 10.75 12.54 -18.49
N VAL A 137 11.91 13.14 -18.39
CA VAL A 137 12.21 14.16 -17.37
C VAL A 137 12.93 15.32 -18.00
N GLY A 138 12.78 16.51 -17.42
CA GLY A 138 13.45 17.71 -17.90
C GLY A 138 12.90 18.97 -17.27
N GLN A 139 13.17 20.08 -17.93
CA GLN A 139 12.66 21.41 -17.60
C GLN A 139 11.90 21.95 -18.82
N GLU A 140 12.54 22.70 -19.68
CA GLU A 140 11.97 23.20 -20.94
C GLU A 140 11.88 22.08 -22.00
N ARG A 141 12.76 21.11 -21.95
CA ARG A 141 12.81 19.99 -22.87
C ARG A 141 12.80 18.66 -22.13
N MET A 142 11.94 17.73 -22.56
CA MET A 142 11.76 16.41 -21.96
C MET A 142 12.69 15.38 -22.59
N TYR A 143 13.45 14.67 -21.75
CA TYR A 143 14.42 13.64 -22.14
C TYR A 143 13.93 12.26 -21.68
N VAL A 144 14.10 11.27 -22.55
CA VAL A 144 13.74 9.88 -22.23
C VAL A 144 14.73 9.30 -21.22
N VAL A 145 14.22 8.72 -20.14
CA VAL A 145 15.02 7.92 -19.21
C VAL A 145 15.37 6.60 -19.89
N LYS A 146 16.63 6.43 -20.29
CA LYS A 146 17.12 5.25 -21.03
C LYS A 146 17.27 4.02 -20.14
N SER A 147 17.53 4.20 -18.85
CA SER A 147 17.64 3.14 -17.85
C SER A 147 16.97 3.58 -16.55
N MET A 148 15.83 2.99 -16.26
CA MET A 148 15.07 3.27 -15.01
C MET A 148 15.91 2.89 -13.78
N ALA A 149 16.62 1.78 -13.84
CA ALA A 149 17.45 1.33 -12.73
C ALA A 149 18.55 2.34 -12.39
N GLN A 150 19.30 2.82 -13.42
CA GLN A 150 20.38 3.80 -13.23
C GLN A 150 19.82 5.16 -12.79
N PHE A 151 18.71 5.59 -13.39
CA PHE A 151 18.05 6.85 -13.05
C PHE A 151 17.61 6.90 -11.60
N LEU A 152 16.85 5.90 -11.14
CA LEU A 152 16.34 5.85 -9.76
C LEU A 152 17.47 5.71 -8.74
N ARG A 153 18.52 4.95 -9.07
CA ARG A 153 19.72 4.84 -8.25
C ARG A 153 20.46 6.17 -8.17
N GLY A 154 20.69 6.85 -9.31
CA GLY A 154 21.35 8.15 -9.34
C GLY A 154 20.64 9.21 -8.50
N LEU A 155 19.30 9.24 -8.53
CA LEU A 155 18.50 10.10 -7.64
C LEU A 155 18.71 9.75 -6.17
N GLN A 156 18.78 8.46 -5.84
CA GLN A 156 18.95 7.99 -4.46
C GLN A 156 20.34 8.29 -3.92
N GLU A 157 21.37 8.08 -4.75
CA GLU A 157 22.79 8.29 -4.42
C GLU A 157 23.23 9.75 -4.62
N LYS A 158 22.32 10.61 -5.09
CA LYS A 158 22.60 12.02 -5.46
C LYS A 158 23.74 12.18 -6.45
N THR A 159 23.85 11.25 -7.39
CA THR A 159 24.86 11.29 -8.46
C THR A 159 24.31 11.96 -9.72
N ALA A 160 25.15 12.74 -10.41
CA ALA A 160 24.75 13.41 -11.65
C ALA A 160 24.35 12.41 -12.74
N ILE A 161 23.25 12.71 -13.45
CA ILE A 161 22.65 11.85 -14.48
C ILE A 161 22.67 12.58 -15.81
N ALA A 162 23.45 12.10 -16.77
CA ALA A 162 23.58 12.73 -18.08
C ALA A 162 22.50 12.24 -19.07
N PHE A 163 21.78 13.18 -19.68
CA PHE A 163 20.83 12.95 -20.76
C PHE A 163 21.41 13.43 -22.09
N GLY A 164 22.37 12.69 -22.61
CA GLY A 164 23.09 13.05 -23.82
C GLY A 164 24.01 14.27 -23.62
N LYS A 165 24.21 15.08 -24.69
CA LYS A 165 25.12 16.23 -24.65
C LYS A 165 24.46 17.53 -24.10
N GLY A 166 23.14 17.55 -23.95
CA GLY A 166 22.39 18.79 -23.75
C GLY A 166 21.80 18.99 -22.35
N PHE A 167 21.79 17.96 -21.51
CA PHE A 167 21.17 18.05 -20.17
C PHE A 167 21.83 17.09 -19.18
N VAL A 168 22.23 17.60 -18.05
CA VAL A 168 22.69 16.85 -16.90
C VAL A 168 21.78 17.19 -15.73
N LEU A 169 21.15 16.15 -15.15
CA LEU A 169 20.38 16.27 -13.94
C LEU A 169 21.33 16.13 -12.76
N GLU A 170 21.40 17.16 -11.93
CA GLU A 170 22.19 17.19 -10.69
C GLU A 170 21.24 17.11 -9.48
N PRO A 171 21.08 15.93 -8.86
CA PRO A 171 20.07 15.74 -7.80
C PRO A 171 20.33 16.54 -6.52
N GLU A 172 21.48 17.19 -6.39
CA GLU A 172 21.75 18.12 -5.29
C GLU A 172 20.98 19.45 -5.42
N TRP A 173 20.78 19.90 -6.68
CA TRP A 173 20.17 21.20 -7.00
C TRP A 173 18.87 21.09 -7.78
N MET A 174 18.58 19.92 -8.32
CA MET A 174 17.41 19.65 -9.14
C MET A 174 16.61 18.51 -8.55
N GLY A 175 15.28 18.59 -8.58
CA GLY A 175 14.45 17.52 -8.11
C GLY A 175 12.98 17.67 -8.40
N PHE A 176 12.26 16.63 -8.03
CA PHE A 176 10.82 16.55 -8.20
C PHE A 176 10.13 17.07 -6.95
N THR A 177 9.02 17.77 -7.11
CA THR A 177 8.22 18.33 -6.02
C THR A 177 6.81 17.74 -5.99
N GLY A 178 6.09 17.92 -4.90
CA GLY A 178 4.68 17.56 -4.79
C GLY A 178 4.39 16.10 -5.04
N VAL A 179 3.52 15.84 -6.00
CA VAL A 179 3.08 14.48 -6.39
C VAL A 179 4.21 13.72 -7.08
N ASP A 180 5.02 14.40 -7.90
CA ASP A 180 6.10 13.77 -8.66
C ASP A 180 7.18 13.20 -7.76
N ALA A 181 7.54 13.90 -6.68
CA ALA A 181 8.45 13.39 -5.67
C ALA A 181 7.92 12.10 -5.01
N LYS A 182 6.61 12.03 -4.73
CA LYS A 182 5.97 10.82 -4.18
C LYS A 182 5.98 9.66 -5.16
N ILE A 183 5.78 9.95 -6.45
CA ILE A 183 5.84 8.92 -7.50
C ILE A 183 7.27 8.40 -7.64
N ILE A 184 8.28 9.27 -7.69
CA ILE A 184 9.69 8.84 -7.74
C ILE A 184 10.01 7.92 -6.55
N LYS A 185 9.60 8.28 -5.34
CA LYS A 185 9.80 7.44 -4.16
C LYS A 185 9.14 6.07 -4.30
N LEU A 186 7.89 6.03 -4.77
CA LEU A 186 7.19 4.76 -5.04
C LEU A 186 7.95 3.90 -6.07
N LEU A 187 8.45 4.53 -7.15
CA LEU A 187 9.21 3.81 -8.18
C LEU A 187 10.57 3.32 -7.67
N GLN A 188 11.23 4.04 -6.75
CA GLN A 188 12.44 3.56 -6.06
C GLN A 188 12.13 2.31 -5.22
N ASP A 189 11.03 2.31 -4.46
CA ASP A 189 10.62 1.16 -3.67
C ASP A 189 10.25 -0.03 -4.58
N ALA A 190 9.57 0.21 -5.70
CA ALA A 190 9.27 -0.83 -6.68
C ALA A 190 10.54 -1.38 -7.37
N ALA A 191 11.50 -0.53 -7.71
CA ALA A 191 12.78 -0.94 -8.30
C ALA A 191 13.60 -1.80 -7.33
N TYR A 192 13.62 -1.43 -6.05
CA TYR A 192 14.27 -2.22 -5.00
C TYR A 192 13.69 -3.63 -4.92
N VAL A 193 12.37 -3.76 -4.94
CA VAL A 193 11.71 -5.06 -4.97
C VAL A 193 12.04 -5.87 -6.22
N CYS A 194 11.97 -5.23 -7.41
CA CYS A 194 12.37 -5.89 -8.66
C CYS A 194 13.84 -6.36 -8.63
N GLN A 195 14.72 -5.61 -7.97
CA GLN A 195 16.11 -6.00 -7.80
C GLN A 195 16.25 -7.24 -6.91
N LEU A 196 15.54 -7.30 -5.78
CA LEU A 196 15.51 -8.47 -4.89
C LEU A 196 14.97 -9.73 -5.58
N GLU A 197 14.01 -9.56 -6.49
CA GLU A 197 13.43 -10.65 -7.28
C GLU A 197 14.25 -11.01 -8.53
N GLY A 198 15.38 -10.33 -8.79
CA GLY A 198 16.20 -10.55 -10.00
C GLY A 198 15.51 -10.13 -11.31
N LYS A 199 14.45 -9.31 -11.24
CA LYS A 199 13.65 -8.88 -12.40
C LYS A 199 14.01 -7.49 -12.92
N LEU A 200 14.92 -6.77 -12.26
CA LEU A 200 15.29 -5.42 -12.65
C LEU A 200 16.19 -5.43 -13.89
N VAL A 201 15.67 -4.95 -15.01
CA VAL A 201 16.43 -4.83 -16.27
C VAL A 201 17.32 -3.59 -16.22
N GLN A 202 18.62 -3.77 -16.34
CA GLN A 202 19.61 -2.68 -16.24
C GLN A 202 20.14 -2.21 -17.59
N THR A 203 20.08 -3.05 -18.61
CA THR A 203 20.67 -2.79 -19.94
C THR A 203 19.74 -3.24 -21.07
N GLY A 204 19.99 -2.75 -22.28
CA GLY A 204 19.19 -3.10 -23.47
C GLY A 204 17.94 -2.22 -23.66
N LEU A 205 17.11 -2.57 -24.63
CA LEU A 205 15.92 -1.79 -25.02
C LEU A 205 14.87 -1.73 -23.91
N ASP A 206 14.77 -2.76 -23.08
CA ASP A 206 13.80 -2.83 -21.98
C ASP A 206 14.26 -2.12 -20.71
N ALA A 207 15.52 -1.67 -20.63
CA ALA A 207 16.05 -0.93 -19.47
C ALA A 207 15.31 0.39 -19.22
N LYS A 208 14.67 0.97 -20.24
CA LYS A 208 13.83 2.18 -20.13
C LYS A 208 12.51 1.95 -19.38
N TYR A 209 12.16 0.71 -19.10
CA TYR A 209 10.95 0.34 -18.39
C TYR A 209 11.26 -0.22 -17.01
N LEU A 210 10.47 0.18 -16.02
CA LEU A 210 10.39 -0.47 -14.73
C LEU A 210 9.11 -1.29 -14.67
N THR A 211 9.23 -2.57 -14.41
CA THR A 211 8.07 -3.43 -14.11
C THR A 211 7.59 -3.11 -12.69
N VAL A 212 6.35 -2.67 -12.57
CA VAL A 212 5.75 -2.34 -11.28
C VAL A 212 5.00 -3.57 -10.77
N ALA A 213 5.46 -4.13 -9.65
CA ALA A 213 4.76 -5.24 -9.02
C ALA A 213 3.33 -4.81 -8.63
N ASP A 214 2.39 -5.73 -8.78
CA ASP A 214 0.95 -5.51 -8.65
C ASP A 214 0.55 -4.75 -7.37
N ARG A 215 1.17 -5.07 -6.25
CA ARG A 215 0.95 -4.39 -4.96
C ARG A 215 1.24 -2.88 -4.95
N PHE A 216 2.04 -2.37 -5.89
CA PHE A 216 2.34 -0.94 -6.00
C PHE A 216 1.38 -0.21 -6.94
N VAL A 217 0.68 -0.93 -7.83
CA VAL A 217 -0.20 -0.33 -8.83
C VAL A 217 -1.32 0.50 -8.20
N PRO A 218 -2.06 0.05 -7.17
CA PRO A 218 -3.10 0.86 -6.56
C PRO A 218 -2.58 2.19 -5.99
N ARG A 219 -1.38 2.17 -5.40
CA ARG A 219 -0.77 3.39 -4.87
C ARG A 219 -0.30 4.33 -5.98
N LEU A 220 0.25 3.78 -7.05
CA LEU A 220 0.62 4.56 -8.24
C LEU A 220 -0.60 5.23 -8.84
N MET A 221 -1.70 4.49 -9.03
CA MET A 221 -2.96 5.04 -9.56
C MET A 221 -3.52 6.16 -8.68
N GLN A 222 -3.47 6.02 -7.35
CA GLN A 222 -3.86 7.08 -6.42
C GLN A 222 -3.05 8.37 -6.62
N LEU A 223 -1.75 8.27 -6.87
CA LEU A 223 -0.91 9.44 -7.13
C LEU A 223 -1.21 10.05 -8.50
N LEU A 224 -1.56 9.23 -9.49
CA LEU A 224 -1.94 9.66 -10.83
C LEU A 224 -3.34 10.28 -10.91
N MET A 225 -4.20 10.16 -9.89
CA MET A 225 -5.49 10.88 -9.84
C MET A 225 -5.33 12.41 -9.93
N ALA A 226 -4.19 12.94 -9.54
CA ALA A 226 -3.94 14.38 -9.45
C ALA A 226 -3.14 14.94 -10.65
N ARG A 227 -2.87 14.12 -11.68
CA ARG A 227 -2.04 14.56 -12.80
C ARG A 227 -2.31 13.74 -14.08
N PRO A 228 -2.07 14.35 -15.28
CA PRO A 228 -2.13 13.63 -16.54
C PRO A 228 -0.96 12.66 -16.69
N PHE A 229 -1.18 11.58 -17.41
CA PHE A 229 -0.18 10.56 -17.77
C PHE A 229 -0.53 9.94 -19.13
N LYS A 230 0.33 9.05 -19.61
CA LYS A 230 0.12 8.34 -20.88
C LYS A 230 -0.01 6.85 -20.64
N ILE A 231 -0.82 6.19 -21.45
CA ILE A 231 -0.88 4.72 -21.53
C ILE A 231 -0.47 4.30 -22.93
N SER A 232 0.35 3.28 -23.07
CA SER A 232 0.72 2.70 -24.36
C SER A 232 0.34 1.23 -24.44
N PHE A 233 -0.27 0.87 -25.59
CA PHE A 233 -0.60 -0.48 -26.01
C PHE A 233 0.20 -0.80 -27.28
N GLY A 234 1.37 -1.47 -27.12
CA GLY A 234 2.29 -1.61 -28.23
C GLY A 234 2.84 -0.26 -28.70
N GLU A 235 2.46 0.16 -29.92
CA GLU A 235 2.85 1.45 -30.51
C GLU A 235 1.82 2.56 -30.28
N GLU A 236 0.59 2.21 -29.96
CA GLU A 236 -0.47 3.19 -29.65
C GLU A 236 -0.20 3.84 -28.28
N VAL A 237 -0.31 5.16 -28.23
CA VAL A 237 -0.15 5.95 -27.01
C VAL A 237 -1.36 6.85 -26.81
N VAL A 238 -2.04 6.68 -25.70
CA VAL A 238 -3.22 7.47 -25.31
C VAL A 238 -2.85 8.38 -24.13
N SER A 239 -3.25 9.64 -24.19
CA SER A 239 -3.12 10.56 -23.07
C SER A 239 -4.31 10.43 -22.14
N VAL A 240 -4.07 10.19 -20.87
CA VAL A 240 -5.09 10.07 -19.81
C VAL A 240 -5.01 11.29 -18.91
N PRO A 241 -6.06 12.10 -18.82
CA PRO A 241 -6.02 13.34 -18.03
C PRO A 241 -5.92 13.07 -16.53
N SER A 242 -6.63 12.05 -16.03
CA SER A 242 -6.59 11.62 -14.64
C SER A 242 -7.23 10.24 -14.46
N VAL A 243 -7.27 9.76 -13.23
CA VAL A 243 -8.01 8.54 -12.83
C VAL A 243 -9.33 8.98 -12.22
N PHE A 244 -10.43 8.37 -12.62
CA PHE A 244 -11.77 8.69 -12.14
C PHE A 244 -12.38 7.54 -11.34
N ASP A 245 -13.29 7.87 -10.43
CA ASP A 245 -14.22 6.89 -9.89
C ASP A 245 -15.33 6.64 -10.92
N GLY A 246 -15.51 5.40 -11.32
CA GLY A 246 -16.48 5.07 -12.37
C GLY A 246 -16.86 3.60 -12.40
N GLN A 247 -17.82 3.31 -13.25
CA GLN A 247 -18.31 1.96 -13.52
C GLN A 247 -18.07 1.62 -14.99
N VAL A 248 -17.80 0.35 -15.26
CA VAL A 248 -17.77 -0.18 -16.61
C VAL A 248 -19.17 -0.64 -17.00
N GLU A 249 -19.60 -0.31 -18.21
CA GLU A 249 -20.85 -0.83 -18.76
C GLU A 249 -20.72 -2.33 -19.02
N LEU A 250 -21.46 -3.13 -18.24
CA LEU A 250 -21.53 -4.56 -18.37
C LEU A 250 -22.94 -4.95 -18.83
N LEU A 251 -23.02 -5.71 -19.90
CA LEU A 251 -24.28 -6.20 -20.46
C LEU A 251 -24.37 -7.70 -20.26
N PHE A 252 -25.40 -8.16 -19.59
CA PHE A 252 -25.64 -9.56 -19.32
C PHE A 252 -26.90 -10.03 -20.03
N GLY A 253 -26.79 -11.08 -20.85
CA GLY A 253 -27.93 -11.80 -21.41
C GLY A 253 -28.10 -13.13 -20.69
N VAL A 254 -29.29 -13.43 -20.18
CA VAL A 254 -29.61 -14.72 -19.55
C VAL A 254 -30.59 -15.46 -20.42
N PHE A 255 -30.18 -16.64 -20.89
CA PHE A 255 -30.92 -17.47 -21.84
C PHE A 255 -31.26 -18.81 -21.22
N ALA A 256 -32.48 -19.30 -21.52
CA ALA A 256 -32.85 -20.66 -21.15
C ALA A 256 -32.63 -21.62 -22.34
N SER A 257 -31.88 -22.70 -22.09
CA SER A 257 -31.70 -23.78 -23.05
C SER A 257 -32.16 -25.11 -22.44
N GLY A 258 -33.43 -25.43 -22.64
CA GLY A 258 -34.04 -26.61 -22.01
C GLY A 258 -34.08 -26.51 -20.49
N ARG A 259 -33.24 -27.32 -19.78
CA ARG A 259 -33.11 -27.30 -18.31
C ARG A 259 -31.89 -26.52 -17.83
N GLU A 260 -31.05 -26.04 -18.76
CA GLU A 260 -29.84 -25.28 -18.47
C GLU A 260 -30.09 -23.80 -18.60
N LEU A 261 -29.27 -22.99 -17.92
CA LEU A 261 -29.19 -21.55 -18.12
C LEU A 261 -27.81 -21.18 -18.68
N GLU A 262 -27.82 -20.26 -19.64
CA GLU A 262 -26.61 -19.67 -20.17
C GLU A 262 -26.62 -18.17 -19.86
N VAL A 263 -25.54 -17.70 -19.18
CA VAL A 263 -25.30 -16.28 -18.94
C VAL A 263 -24.18 -15.85 -19.88
N ARG A 264 -24.49 -14.90 -20.77
CA ARG A 264 -23.51 -14.25 -21.65
C ARG A 264 -23.26 -12.85 -21.15
N ALA A 265 -21.98 -12.52 -20.99
CA ALA A 265 -21.57 -11.18 -20.58
C ALA A 265 -20.78 -10.51 -21.69
N GLN A 266 -21.15 -9.26 -21.99
CA GLN A 266 -20.43 -8.41 -22.93
C GLN A 266 -19.82 -7.25 -22.17
N MET A 267 -18.56 -6.94 -22.50
CA MET A 267 -17.75 -5.86 -21.92
C MET A 267 -17.20 -4.98 -23.04
N PRO A 268 -16.82 -3.73 -22.77
CA PRO A 268 -16.11 -2.90 -23.71
C PRO A 268 -14.85 -3.59 -24.25
N LYS A 269 -14.60 -3.52 -25.54
CA LYS A 269 -13.45 -4.17 -26.20
C LYS A 269 -12.10 -3.63 -25.72
N SER A 270 -12.07 -2.36 -25.30
CA SER A 270 -10.88 -1.68 -24.80
C SER A 270 -10.59 -1.96 -23.33
N LEU A 271 -11.47 -2.67 -22.62
CA LEU A 271 -11.32 -2.94 -21.19
C LEU A 271 -10.04 -3.75 -20.91
N ARG A 272 -9.19 -3.21 -20.04
CA ARG A 272 -7.94 -3.86 -19.58
C ARG A 272 -7.78 -3.66 -18.08
N MET A 273 -7.41 -4.70 -17.35
CA MET A 273 -7.08 -4.55 -15.93
C MET A 273 -5.66 -3.95 -15.77
N LEU A 274 -5.51 -3.11 -14.76
CA LEU A 274 -4.23 -2.51 -14.37
C LEU A 274 -3.63 -3.17 -13.13
N ASP A 275 -4.46 -3.81 -12.32
CA ASP A 275 -4.05 -4.60 -11.14
C ASP A 275 -4.86 -5.89 -11.06
N SER A 276 -4.33 -6.91 -10.40
CA SER A 276 -4.93 -8.26 -10.30
C SER A 276 -6.29 -8.27 -9.59
N GLU A 277 -6.58 -7.27 -8.77
CA GLU A 277 -7.85 -7.15 -8.06
C GLU A 277 -8.91 -6.37 -8.87
N CYS A 278 -8.57 -5.90 -10.08
CA CYS A 278 -9.43 -5.04 -10.90
C CYS A 278 -9.91 -3.78 -10.15
N THR A 279 -9.08 -3.25 -9.24
CA THR A 279 -9.39 -1.99 -8.57
C THR A 279 -9.35 -0.85 -9.56
N TYR A 280 -8.38 -0.91 -10.50
CA TYR A 280 -8.20 0.03 -11.57
C TYR A 280 -8.23 -0.68 -12.91
N VAL A 281 -8.98 -0.11 -13.84
CA VAL A 281 -9.10 -0.60 -15.22
C VAL A 281 -8.94 0.55 -16.21
N TYR A 282 -8.40 0.24 -17.38
CA TYR A 282 -8.46 1.12 -18.54
C TYR A 282 -9.68 0.75 -19.37
N CYS A 283 -10.46 1.75 -19.79
CA CYS A 283 -11.64 1.58 -20.62
C CYS A 283 -11.88 2.83 -21.47
N GLU A 284 -11.91 2.68 -22.79
CA GLU A 284 -12.32 3.72 -23.77
C GLU A 284 -11.58 5.08 -23.64
N GLY A 285 -10.31 5.07 -23.30
CA GLY A 285 -9.49 6.27 -23.18
C GLY A 285 -9.27 6.71 -21.75
N ASP A 286 -10.06 6.21 -20.79
CA ASP A 286 -10.02 6.58 -19.40
C ASP A 286 -9.45 5.48 -18.50
N VAL A 287 -8.98 5.88 -17.32
CA VAL A 287 -8.66 4.97 -16.22
C VAL A 287 -9.69 5.14 -15.13
N LEU A 288 -10.38 4.04 -14.83
CA LEU A 288 -11.46 4.01 -13.85
C LEU A 288 -11.03 3.26 -12.59
N ARG A 289 -11.37 3.79 -11.43
CA ARG A 289 -11.39 3.05 -10.18
C ARG A 289 -12.77 2.42 -10.01
N LEU A 290 -12.83 1.09 -10.10
CA LEU A 290 -14.09 0.37 -10.03
C LEU A 290 -14.63 0.28 -8.60
N PRO A 291 -15.97 0.35 -8.42
CA PRO A 291 -16.61 0.03 -7.17
C PRO A 291 -16.43 -1.46 -6.83
N GLU A 292 -16.41 -1.79 -5.55
CA GLU A 292 -16.17 -3.15 -5.06
C GLU A 292 -17.14 -4.18 -5.68
N ALA A 293 -18.39 -3.79 -5.90
CA ALA A 293 -19.40 -4.65 -6.50
C ALA A 293 -19.05 -5.12 -7.93
N GLN A 294 -18.27 -4.34 -8.70
CA GLN A 294 -17.89 -4.71 -10.06
C GLN A 294 -16.55 -5.46 -10.15
N ARG A 295 -15.59 -5.23 -9.22
CA ARG A 295 -14.22 -5.76 -9.32
C ARG A 295 -14.19 -7.27 -9.50
N GLY A 296 -14.87 -8.02 -8.62
CA GLY A 296 -14.92 -9.48 -8.68
C GLY A 296 -15.52 -10.00 -9.99
N ILE A 297 -16.60 -9.37 -10.44
CA ILE A 297 -17.29 -9.74 -11.68
C ILE A 297 -16.40 -9.46 -12.89
N VAL A 298 -15.84 -8.26 -13.01
CA VAL A 298 -14.93 -7.88 -14.12
C VAL A 298 -13.73 -8.83 -14.18
N ARG A 299 -13.12 -9.17 -13.05
CA ARG A 299 -12.02 -10.12 -12.99
C ARG A 299 -12.38 -11.51 -13.54
N VAL A 300 -13.55 -12.03 -13.15
CA VAL A 300 -14.04 -13.32 -13.66
C VAL A 300 -14.34 -13.25 -15.15
N LEU A 301 -14.97 -12.18 -15.61
CA LEU A 301 -15.32 -12.00 -17.02
C LEU A 301 -14.08 -11.92 -17.91
N LEU A 302 -13.07 -11.11 -17.53
CA LEU A 302 -11.80 -11.00 -18.26
C LEU A 302 -11.04 -12.34 -18.28
N SER A 303 -11.16 -13.14 -17.21
CA SER A 303 -10.54 -14.48 -17.17
C SER A 303 -11.27 -15.52 -18.03
N ALA A 304 -12.57 -15.33 -18.29
CA ALA A 304 -13.39 -16.26 -19.03
C ALA A 304 -13.48 -15.92 -20.54
N GLN A 305 -13.00 -14.75 -20.98
CA GLN A 305 -12.99 -14.38 -22.39
C GLN A 305 -12.05 -15.28 -23.21
N ALA A 306 -12.52 -15.72 -24.37
CA ALA A 306 -11.71 -16.47 -25.33
C ALA A 306 -10.73 -15.57 -26.11
N GLY A 307 -10.89 -14.24 -26.04
CA GLY A 307 -10.06 -13.23 -26.67
C GLY A 307 -10.64 -11.82 -26.48
N PRO A 308 -9.89 -10.76 -26.84
CA PRO A 308 -10.32 -9.38 -26.65
C PRO A 308 -11.66 -9.08 -27.31
N GLY A 309 -12.64 -8.65 -26.52
CA GLY A 309 -13.99 -8.32 -26.99
C GLY A 309 -14.90 -9.50 -27.30
N ALA A 310 -14.47 -10.75 -27.09
CA ALA A 310 -15.35 -11.89 -27.16
C ALA A 310 -16.28 -11.92 -25.92
N PRO A 311 -17.58 -12.27 -26.08
CA PRO A 311 -18.45 -12.41 -24.93
C PRO A 311 -17.98 -13.57 -24.03
N ALA A 312 -17.98 -13.37 -22.73
CA ALA A 312 -17.81 -14.45 -21.77
C ALA A 312 -19.15 -15.22 -21.65
N ALA A 313 -19.12 -16.54 -21.73
CA ALA A 313 -20.31 -17.36 -21.61
C ALA A 313 -20.15 -18.38 -20.47
N PHE A 314 -21.18 -18.50 -19.66
CA PHE A 314 -21.24 -19.40 -18.51
C PHE A 314 -22.48 -20.27 -18.62
N ARG A 315 -22.34 -21.57 -18.49
CA ARG A 315 -23.45 -22.51 -18.53
C ARG A 315 -23.67 -23.12 -17.16
N PHE A 316 -24.92 -23.16 -16.75
CA PHE A 316 -25.36 -23.66 -15.45
C PHE A 316 -26.37 -24.78 -15.67
N ASP A 317 -26.16 -25.91 -15.01
CA ASP A 317 -27.06 -27.05 -15.05
C ASP A 317 -28.38 -26.79 -14.32
N ALA A 318 -29.29 -27.77 -14.39
CA ALA A 318 -30.62 -27.65 -13.77
C ALA A 318 -30.57 -27.47 -12.23
N GLN A 319 -29.54 -28.00 -11.56
CA GLN A 319 -29.40 -27.86 -10.11
C GLN A 319 -28.91 -26.47 -9.74
N GLN A 320 -28.01 -25.89 -10.54
CA GLN A 320 -27.46 -24.57 -10.36
C GLN A 320 -28.46 -23.46 -10.77
N SER A 321 -29.37 -23.75 -11.69
CA SER A 321 -30.31 -22.76 -12.26
C SER A 321 -31.13 -22.01 -11.19
N THR A 322 -31.53 -22.67 -10.10
CA THR A 322 -32.23 -22.01 -9.01
C THR A 322 -31.36 -20.95 -8.31
N ARG A 323 -30.10 -21.28 -8.06
CA ARG A 323 -29.14 -20.33 -7.47
C ARG A 323 -28.77 -19.20 -8.42
N VAL A 324 -28.74 -19.44 -9.71
CA VAL A 324 -28.54 -18.36 -10.71
C VAL A 324 -29.64 -17.34 -10.60
N ILE A 325 -30.89 -17.75 -10.48
CA ILE A 325 -32.03 -16.85 -10.38
C ILE A 325 -32.09 -16.15 -9.01
N SER A 326 -31.87 -16.87 -7.90
CA SER A 326 -32.02 -16.31 -6.56
C SER A 326 -30.84 -15.43 -6.13
N ASP A 327 -29.62 -15.80 -6.47
CA ASP A 327 -28.40 -15.24 -5.89
C ASP A 327 -27.58 -14.46 -6.94
N LEU A 328 -27.38 -15.07 -8.14
CA LEU A 328 -26.52 -14.49 -9.15
C LEU A 328 -27.21 -13.35 -9.89
N LEU A 329 -28.47 -13.49 -10.28
CA LEU A 329 -29.19 -12.48 -11.05
C LEU A 329 -29.24 -11.12 -10.31
N PRO A 330 -29.60 -11.03 -9.03
CA PRO A 330 -29.54 -9.75 -8.29
C PRO A 330 -28.12 -9.17 -8.15
N ALA A 331 -27.10 -10.01 -8.19
CA ALA A 331 -25.70 -9.56 -8.16
C ALA A 331 -25.28 -8.97 -9.53
N LEU A 332 -25.71 -9.58 -10.64
CA LEU A 332 -25.49 -9.07 -11.98
C LEU A 332 -26.22 -7.75 -12.23
N GLU A 333 -27.47 -7.61 -11.73
CA GLU A 333 -28.24 -6.36 -11.82
C GLU A 333 -27.59 -5.20 -11.06
N ARG A 334 -26.90 -5.48 -9.97
CA ARG A 334 -26.09 -4.46 -9.26
C ARG A 334 -24.82 -4.06 -10.00
N ALA A 335 -24.30 -4.95 -10.83
CA ALA A 335 -23.04 -4.74 -11.53
C ALA A 335 -23.20 -4.19 -12.94
N GLY A 336 -24.37 -4.36 -13.57
CA GLY A 336 -24.61 -3.94 -14.96
C GLY A 336 -26.06 -4.13 -15.39
N THR A 337 -26.30 -4.03 -16.68
CA THR A 337 -27.62 -4.20 -17.28
C THR A 337 -27.87 -5.67 -17.60
N VAL A 338 -28.99 -6.21 -17.12
CA VAL A 338 -29.39 -7.60 -17.34
C VAL A 338 -30.59 -7.65 -18.28
N THR A 339 -30.50 -8.48 -19.31
CA THR A 339 -31.60 -8.82 -20.21
C THR A 339 -31.94 -10.29 -20.07
N LEU A 340 -33.22 -10.59 -19.86
CA LEU A 340 -33.72 -11.96 -19.76
C LEU A 340 -34.34 -12.36 -21.11
N ASP A 341 -34.07 -13.61 -21.50
CA ASP A 341 -34.81 -14.22 -22.61
C ASP A 341 -36.33 -14.25 -22.29
N GLY A 342 -37.19 -13.95 -23.29
CA GLY A 342 -38.63 -13.80 -23.10
C GLY A 342 -39.28 -15.00 -22.42
N ALA A 343 -38.88 -16.23 -22.76
CA ALA A 343 -39.37 -17.45 -22.14
C ALA A 343 -38.96 -17.57 -20.65
N LEU A 344 -37.79 -17.05 -20.27
CA LEU A 344 -37.33 -17.03 -18.91
C LEU A 344 -38.02 -15.94 -18.08
N ALA A 345 -38.20 -14.77 -18.66
CA ALA A 345 -38.92 -13.67 -18.04
C ALA A 345 -40.36 -14.05 -17.66
N GLU A 346 -41.09 -14.71 -18.57
CA GLU A 346 -42.46 -15.21 -18.29
C GLU A 346 -42.46 -16.26 -17.16
N ARG A 347 -41.45 -17.14 -17.09
CA ARG A 347 -41.35 -18.16 -16.05
C ARG A 347 -41.06 -17.56 -14.67
N ILE A 348 -40.25 -16.53 -14.58
CA ILE A 348 -39.94 -15.82 -13.33
C ILE A 348 -41.19 -15.08 -12.85
N ILE A 349 -41.88 -14.32 -13.71
CA ILE A 349 -43.11 -13.58 -13.37
C ILE A 349 -44.18 -14.54 -12.87
N ARG A 350 -44.42 -15.66 -13.56
CA ARG A 350 -45.40 -16.68 -13.13
C ARG A 350 -45.10 -17.28 -11.75
N ARG A 351 -43.80 -17.39 -11.41
CA ARG A 351 -43.40 -17.93 -10.10
C ARG A 351 -43.58 -16.91 -8.99
N GLU A 352 -43.27 -15.64 -9.23
CA GLU A 352 -43.53 -14.58 -8.24
C GLU A 352 -45.02 -14.38 -7.96
N LEU A 353 -45.88 -14.47 -8.96
CA LEU A 353 -47.34 -14.40 -8.79
C LEU A 353 -47.88 -15.57 -8.00
N LYS A 354 -47.30 -16.78 -8.11
CA LYS A 354 -47.69 -17.95 -7.32
C LYS A 354 -47.23 -17.91 -5.86
N VAL A 355 -46.20 -17.15 -5.54
CA VAL A 355 -45.72 -17.00 -4.15
C VAL A 355 -46.48 -15.90 -3.39
N ARG A 356 -47.15 -14.99 -4.12
CA ARG A 356 -47.95 -13.91 -3.52
C ARG A 356 -49.47 -14.24 -3.43
N ALA A 357 -49.91 -15.36 -3.95
CA ALA A 357 -51.24 -15.88 -3.87
C ALA A 357 -51.33 -17.02 -2.83
#